data_bfa46e0b0e551cda1a189d08f75c2031
#
_entry.id   bfa46e0b0e551cda1a189d08f75c2031
#
_cell.length_a   1.000
_cell.length_b   1.000
_cell.length_c   1.000
_cell.angle_alpha   90.00
_cell.angle_beta   90.00
_cell.angle_gamma   90.00
#
_symmetry.space_group_name_H-M   'P 1'
#
loop_
_entity.id
_entity.type
_entity.pdbx_description
1 polymer ?
#
loop_
_entity_poly.entity_id
_entity_poly.type
_entity_poly.pdbx_seq_one_letter_code
_entity_poly.pdbx_strand_id
1 'polypeptide(L)'
;SEKWRYPHPIGRTAKQCIAVDHYQYRSPQQMERRFNTRQQAKKDGCGSFLHENGSNWTDYLWTNQQLEQQTKLLHHLPELFAQSTDILYQKRNTIKRIEGDFVVKSFAIPSLFKRLIYTLFDSKARRSFIYAQRLGNMTPKPVTYIETHKQGLLYESYYISRLSPCTHVLKEVIKDTQFPNRMQIFAAFGRFSAQLHEQGILHADYSMGNVLFEPTQQGAEFQLVDLNRMRFGQRINCRKGCRNFERIDTDCEALSTIARAYAQARGYNEEECVRLVLKMRWRKHKK
;
A
#
# COMPACT_ATOMS: atom_id res chain seq x y z
N SER A 1 -19.11 -8.68 -18.92
CA SER A 1 -18.43 -8.70 -17.63
C SER A 1 -17.09 -9.43 -17.76
N GLU A 2 -16.09 -8.74 -18.28
CA GLU A 2 -14.75 -9.28 -18.36
C GLU A 2 -14.13 -9.27 -16.97
N LYS A 3 -13.98 -10.47 -16.40
CA LYS A 3 -13.14 -10.71 -15.24
C LYS A 3 -11.70 -10.47 -15.66
N TRP A 4 -11.11 -9.38 -15.24
CA TRP A 4 -9.70 -9.10 -15.41
C TRP A 4 -8.87 -10.24 -14.80
N ARG A 5 -8.40 -11.13 -15.65
CA ARG A 5 -7.37 -12.12 -15.29
C ARG A 5 -6.03 -11.42 -15.40
N TYR A 6 -5.39 -11.21 -14.26
CA TYR A 6 -4.01 -10.74 -14.24
C TYR A 6 -3.12 -11.68 -15.02
N PRO A 7 -2.24 -11.17 -15.89
CA PRO A 7 -1.15 -11.97 -16.40
C PRO A 7 -0.26 -12.32 -15.20
N HIS A 8 -0.32 -13.56 -14.78
CA HIS A 8 0.49 -14.13 -13.75
C HIS A 8 1.92 -14.35 -14.24
N PRO A 9 2.90 -13.56 -13.75
CA PRO A 9 4.10 -14.26 -13.32
C PRO A 9 4.52 -13.92 -11.90
N ILE A 10 4.12 -12.77 -11.37
CA ILE A 10 4.60 -12.35 -10.04
C ILE A 10 3.82 -13.03 -8.92
N GLY A 11 2.51 -13.22 -9.07
CA GLY A 11 1.68 -13.87 -8.06
C GLY A 11 1.97 -15.36 -7.84
N ARG A 12 2.31 -16.12 -8.89
CA ARG A 12 2.69 -17.54 -8.78
C ARG A 12 4.11 -17.72 -8.23
N THR A 13 5.03 -16.83 -8.58
CA THR A 13 6.40 -16.92 -8.07
C THR A 13 6.46 -16.63 -6.57
N ALA A 14 5.73 -15.64 -6.11
CA ALA A 14 5.60 -15.36 -4.67
C ALA A 14 4.88 -16.50 -3.92
N LYS A 15 3.80 -17.09 -4.46
CA LYS A 15 3.16 -18.26 -3.86
C LYS A 15 4.08 -19.48 -3.76
N GLN A 16 4.93 -19.72 -4.77
CA GLN A 16 5.86 -20.85 -4.79
C GLN A 16 7.10 -20.63 -3.92
N CYS A 17 7.40 -19.39 -3.59
CA CYS A 17 8.56 -19.09 -2.74
C CYS A 17 8.24 -19.15 -1.24
N ILE A 18 6.96 -19.18 -0.81
CA ILE A 18 6.62 -18.87 0.57
C ILE A 18 5.45 -19.71 1.10
N ALA A 19 5.32 -20.98 0.71
CA ALA A 19 4.49 -21.94 1.42
C ALA A 19 5.41 -22.76 2.33
N VAL A 20 5.35 -22.51 3.63
CA VAL A 20 6.24 -23.13 4.56
C VAL A 20 5.52 -24.21 5.37
N ASP A 21 5.45 -25.41 4.82
CA ASP A 21 5.75 -26.63 5.55
C ASP A 21 7.05 -27.28 5.03
N HIS A 22 7.51 -26.87 3.87
CA HIS A 22 8.82 -27.14 3.34
C HIS A 22 9.26 -25.92 2.55
N TYR A 23 10.35 -25.28 2.99
CA TYR A 23 11.05 -24.26 2.26
C TYR A 23 11.50 -24.81 0.90
N GLN A 24 10.67 -24.75 -0.12
CA GLN A 24 11.15 -24.87 -1.50
C GLN A 24 11.70 -23.51 -1.94
N TYR A 25 12.82 -23.19 -1.34
CA TYR A 25 13.62 -22.05 -1.72
C TYR A 25 14.24 -22.32 -3.09
N ARG A 26 13.95 -21.44 -4.05
CA ARG A 26 14.72 -21.41 -5.29
C ARG A 26 15.94 -20.55 -5.08
N SER A 27 17.12 -21.14 -5.30
CA SER A 27 18.39 -20.42 -5.18
C SER A 27 18.38 -19.17 -6.08
N PRO A 28 19.16 -18.13 -5.75
CA PRO A 28 19.36 -16.96 -6.59
C PRO A 28 19.68 -17.33 -8.05
N GLN A 29 20.48 -18.37 -8.25
CA GLN A 29 20.82 -18.92 -9.58
C GLN A 29 19.62 -19.50 -10.33
N GLN A 30 18.64 -20.08 -9.65
CA GLN A 30 17.41 -20.57 -10.29
C GLN A 30 16.46 -19.41 -10.68
N MET A 31 16.47 -18.32 -9.92
CA MET A 31 15.75 -17.10 -10.26
C MET A 31 16.41 -16.38 -11.43
N GLU A 32 17.72 -16.31 -11.44
CA GLU A 32 18.54 -15.73 -12.51
C GLU A 32 18.40 -16.51 -13.82
N ARG A 33 18.43 -17.84 -13.77
CA ARG A 33 18.15 -18.69 -14.97
C ARG A 33 16.80 -18.43 -15.57
N ARG A 34 15.74 -18.28 -14.77
CA ARG A 34 14.39 -17.94 -15.27
C ARG A 34 14.31 -16.52 -15.83
N PHE A 35 15.00 -15.58 -15.23
CA PHE A 35 15.10 -14.23 -15.74
C PHE A 35 15.80 -14.23 -17.11
N ASN A 36 16.94 -14.91 -17.22
CA ASN A 36 17.69 -15.04 -18.47
C ASN A 36 16.89 -15.76 -19.56
N THR A 37 16.16 -16.83 -19.23
CA THR A 37 15.25 -17.53 -20.16
C THR A 37 14.13 -16.61 -20.66
N ARG A 38 13.61 -15.71 -19.82
CA ARG A 38 12.60 -14.73 -20.24
C ARG A 38 13.18 -13.59 -21.09
N GLN A 39 14.40 -13.17 -20.80
CA GLN A 39 15.14 -12.21 -21.64
C GLN A 39 15.39 -12.80 -23.04
N GLN A 40 15.75 -14.08 -23.09
CA GLN A 40 15.95 -14.79 -24.34
C GLN A 40 14.64 -14.92 -25.13
N ALA A 41 13.54 -15.33 -24.49
CA ALA A 41 12.22 -15.39 -25.11
C ALA A 41 11.73 -14.04 -25.65
N LYS A 42 12.13 -12.93 -25.02
CA LYS A 42 11.87 -11.56 -25.48
C LYS A 42 12.69 -11.20 -26.73
N LYS A 43 13.95 -11.64 -26.79
CA LYS A 43 14.83 -11.47 -27.97
C LYS A 43 14.34 -12.30 -29.17
N ASP A 44 13.75 -13.46 -28.91
CA ASP A 44 13.26 -14.39 -29.90
C ASP A 44 11.85 -14.01 -30.42
N GLY A 45 11.33 -12.82 -30.08
CA GLY A 45 10.08 -12.28 -30.64
C GLY A 45 8.80 -12.95 -30.12
N CYS A 46 8.90 -13.80 -29.13
CA CYS A 46 7.75 -14.48 -28.55
C CYS A 46 7.13 -13.67 -27.43
N GLY A 47 6.16 -12.83 -27.76
CA GLY A 47 5.23 -12.15 -26.84
C GLY A 47 5.79 -10.95 -26.10
N SER A 48 5.53 -9.76 -26.62
CA SER A 48 5.72 -8.50 -25.91
C SER A 48 4.74 -8.39 -24.74
N PHE A 49 5.17 -8.72 -23.55
CA PHE A 49 4.47 -8.31 -22.34
C PHE A 49 4.96 -6.91 -21.96
N LEU A 50 4.43 -5.90 -22.63
CA LEU A 50 4.54 -4.53 -22.21
C LEU A 50 3.61 -4.34 -21.02
N HIS A 51 4.19 -3.99 -19.89
CA HIS A 51 3.43 -3.40 -18.78
C HIS A 51 3.04 -2.01 -19.25
N GLU A 52 1.76 -1.70 -19.36
CA GLU A 52 1.22 -0.41 -19.84
C GLU A 52 1.64 0.81 -19.01
N ASN A 53 2.43 0.65 -17.96
CA ASN A 53 2.89 1.71 -17.06
C ASN A 53 4.38 2.04 -17.14
N GLY A 54 5.09 1.69 -18.23
CA GLY A 54 6.43 2.22 -18.51
C GLY A 54 7.53 1.95 -17.46
N SER A 55 7.30 1.14 -16.46
CA SER A 55 8.32 0.77 -15.48
C SER A 55 9.31 -0.21 -16.11
N ASN A 56 10.53 0.23 -16.27
CA ASN A 56 11.63 -0.59 -16.77
C ASN A 56 11.91 -1.74 -15.79
N TRP A 57 11.99 -2.96 -16.29
CA TRP A 57 12.38 -4.14 -15.52
C TRP A 57 13.78 -4.03 -14.88
N THR A 58 14.60 -3.09 -15.32
CA THR A 58 15.89 -2.78 -14.72
C THR A 58 15.81 -2.32 -13.27
N ASP A 59 14.66 -1.77 -12.83
CA ASP A 59 14.44 -1.37 -11.42
C ASP A 59 14.29 -2.58 -10.48
N TYR A 60 14.19 -3.79 -11.01
CA TYR A 60 14.10 -5.04 -10.25
C TYR A 60 15.39 -5.86 -10.26
N LEU A 61 16.46 -5.38 -10.93
CA LEU A 61 17.75 -6.01 -10.85
C LEU A 61 18.41 -5.63 -9.51
N TRP A 62 18.40 -6.58 -8.61
CA TRP A 62 19.07 -6.46 -7.33
C TRP A 62 20.57 -6.72 -7.50
N THR A 63 21.38 -5.96 -6.81
CA THR A 63 22.80 -6.33 -6.66
C THR A 63 22.89 -7.64 -5.87
N ASN A 64 23.94 -8.43 -6.07
CA ASN A 64 24.14 -9.68 -5.34
C ASN A 64 24.02 -9.47 -3.81
N GLN A 65 24.53 -8.36 -3.31
CA GLN A 65 24.45 -8.00 -1.89
C GLN A 65 23.00 -7.72 -1.43
N GLN A 66 22.18 -7.06 -2.25
CA GLN A 66 20.78 -6.83 -1.96
C GLN A 66 19.97 -8.14 -1.99
N LEU A 67 20.32 -9.05 -2.87
CA LEU A 67 19.71 -10.36 -3.00
C LEU A 67 20.03 -11.24 -1.79
N GLU A 68 21.29 -11.22 -1.31
CA GLU A 68 21.71 -11.91 -0.07
C GLU A 68 20.97 -11.37 1.16
N GLN A 69 20.91 -10.06 1.32
CA GLN A 69 20.18 -9.43 2.43
C GLN A 69 18.69 -9.79 2.42
N GLN A 70 18.06 -9.81 1.24
CA GLN A 70 16.67 -10.23 1.14
C GLN A 70 16.48 -11.71 1.43
N THR A 71 17.38 -12.55 0.95
CA THR A 71 17.37 -13.99 1.21
C THR A 71 17.45 -14.26 2.70
N LYS A 72 18.41 -13.63 3.39
CA LYS A 72 18.59 -13.71 4.83
C LYS A 72 17.34 -13.22 5.59
N LEU A 73 16.77 -12.08 5.17
CA LEU A 73 15.53 -11.57 5.71
C LEU A 73 14.37 -12.57 5.57
N LEU A 74 14.22 -13.18 4.38
CA LEU A 74 13.12 -14.10 4.12
C LEU A 74 13.20 -15.39 4.96
N HIS A 75 14.41 -15.91 5.17
CA HIS A 75 14.62 -17.14 5.95
C HIS A 75 14.42 -16.95 7.45
N HIS A 76 14.84 -15.80 7.98
CA HIS A 76 14.87 -15.54 9.42
C HIS A 76 13.87 -14.46 9.85
N LEU A 77 12.89 -14.14 9.01
CA LEU A 77 11.96 -13.03 9.31
C LEU A 77 11.23 -13.19 10.66
N PRO A 78 10.67 -14.34 11.03
CA PRO A 78 10.00 -14.49 12.32
C PRO A 78 10.92 -14.18 13.51
N GLU A 79 12.17 -14.67 13.46
CA GLU A 79 13.17 -14.43 14.48
C GLU A 79 13.62 -12.96 14.51
N LEU A 80 13.95 -12.40 13.36
CA LEU A 80 14.32 -10.99 13.22
C LEU A 80 13.18 -10.06 13.68
N PHE A 81 11.95 -10.42 13.36
CA PHE A 81 10.78 -9.66 13.80
C PHE A 81 10.58 -9.77 15.32
N ALA A 82 10.79 -10.96 15.91
CA ALA A 82 10.71 -11.15 17.35
C ALA A 82 11.79 -10.35 18.10
N GLN A 83 13.02 -10.37 17.60
CA GLN A 83 14.18 -9.71 18.22
C GLN A 83 14.19 -8.18 18.05
N SER A 84 13.60 -7.66 16.97
CA SER A 84 13.59 -6.22 16.74
C SER A 84 12.85 -5.47 17.85
N THR A 85 13.50 -4.43 18.39
CA THR A 85 12.95 -3.50 19.38
C THR A 85 12.42 -2.22 18.75
N ASP A 86 12.68 -1.97 17.45
CA ASP A 86 12.24 -0.78 16.74
C ASP A 86 10.77 -0.92 16.32
N ILE A 87 9.87 -0.61 17.26
CA ILE A 87 8.42 -0.75 17.11
C ILE A 87 7.84 0.57 16.61
N LEU A 88 7.43 0.60 15.34
CA LEU A 88 6.76 1.76 14.76
C LEU A 88 5.28 1.84 15.17
N TYR A 89 4.65 0.69 15.39
CA TYR A 89 3.24 0.65 15.78
C TYR A 89 2.90 -0.71 16.42
N GLN A 90 2.15 -0.68 17.52
CA GLN A 90 1.70 -1.88 18.21
C GLN A 90 0.28 -1.70 18.73
N LYS A 91 -0.67 -2.44 18.15
CA LYS A 91 -2.04 -2.66 18.63
C LYS A 91 -2.49 -4.04 18.18
N ARG A 92 -3.59 -4.11 17.40
CA ARG A 92 -4.06 -5.37 16.82
C ARG A 92 -3.06 -6.00 15.82
N ASN A 93 -2.33 -5.17 15.08
CA ASN A 93 -1.21 -5.58 14.25
C ASN A 93 0.05 -4.94 14.80
N THR A 94 1.20 -5.54 14.55
CA THR A 94 2.49 -4.99 14.96
C THR A 94 3.29 -4.61 13.71
N ILE A 95 3.86 -3.41 13.74
CA ILE A 95 4.74 -2.92 12.67
C ILE A 95 6.08 -2.61 13.32
N LYS A 96 7.12 -3.23 12.79
CA LYS A 96 8.50 -3.04 13.25
C LYS A 96 9.39 -2.68 12.07
N ARG A 97 10.41 -1.89 12.35
CA ARG A 97 11.53 -1.69 11.45
C ARG A 97 12.56 -2.79 11.71
N ILE A 98 13.11 -3.34 10.64
CA ILE A 98 14.12 -4.39 10.66
C ILE A 98 15.32 -3.92 9.85
N GLU A 99 16.46 -4.56 10.02
CA GLU A 99 17.72 -4.25 9.32
C GLU A 99 17.53 -3.87 7.85
N GLY A 100 18.29 -2.88 7.38
CA GLY A 100 18.29 -2.46 5.98
C GLY A 100 17.04 -1.70 5.54
N ASP A 101 16.39 -0.95 6.44
CA ASP A 101 15.21 -0.12 6.15
C ASP A 101 13.98 -0.91 5.68
N PHE A 102 13.83 -2.13 6.17
CA PHE A 102 12.63 -2.90 5.97
C PHE A 102 11.60 -2.60 7.05
N VAL A 103 10.38 -2.32 6.62
CA VAL A 103 9.22 -2.20 7.50
C VAL A 103 8.39 -3.45 7.35
N VAL A 104 8.20 -4.17 8.45
CA VAL A 104 7.47 -5.42 8.50
C VAL A 104 6.20 -5.25 9.31
N LYS A 105 5.06 -5.54 8.67
CA LYS A 105 3.75 -5.55 9.30
C LYS A 105 3.28 -6.98 9.52
N SER A 106 3.22 -7.40 10.77
CA SER A 106 2.60 -8.66 11.19
C SER A 106 1.10 -8.49 11.40
N PHE A 107 0.31 -9.38 10.83
CA PHE A 107 -1.13 -9.37 10.94
C PHE A 107 -1.63 -10.40 11.95
N ALA A 108 -2.32 -9.95 12.98
CA ALA A 108 -2.98 -10.83 13.91
C ALA A 108 -4.10 -11.65 13.24
N ILE A 109 -4.10 -12.94 13.49
CA ILE A 109 -5.12 -13.89 13.05
C ILE A 109 -5.88 -14.38 14.30
N PRO A 110 -7.01 -13.75 14.67
CA PRO A 110 -7.57 -13.88 16.01
C PRO A 110 -8.37 -15.16 16.26
N SER A 111 -8.65 -15.99 15.26
CA SER A 111 -9.45 -17.20 15.45
C SER A 111 -9.18 -18.28 14.39
N LEU A 112 -9.46 -19.55 14.73
CA LEU A 112 -9.34 -20.69 13.82
C LEU A 112 -10.21 -20.51 12.56
N PHE A 113 -11.43 -19.98 12.71
CA PHE A 113 -12.31 -19.69 11.57
C PHE A 113 -11.68 -18.68 10.60
N LYS A 114 -11.01 -17.65 11.12
CA LYS A 114 -10.26 -16.69 10.26
C LYS A 114 -9.03 -17.31 9.64
N ARG A 115 -8.36 -18.25 10.29
CA ARG A 115 -7.27 -19.02 9.68
C ARG A 115 -7.75 -19.76 8.45
N LEU A 116 -8.88 -20.49 8.57
CA LEU A 116 -9.50 -21.20 7.44
C LEU A 116 -9.83 -20.23 6.29
N ILE A 117 -10.50 -19.11 6.59
CA ILE A 117 -10.85 -18.10 5.56
C ILE A 117 -9.59 -17.58 4.86
N TYR A 118 -8.55 -17.20 5.60
CA TYR A 118 -7.31 -16.68 5.00
C TYR A 118 -6.45 -17.75 4.33
N THR A 119 -6.70 -19.02 4.58
CA THR A 119 -6.09 -20.13 3.85
C THR A 119 -6.77 -20.33 2.50
N LEU A 120 -8.10 -20.21 2.45
CA LEU A 120 -8.89 -20.35 1.22
C LEU A 120 -8.86 -19.08 0.35
N PHE A 121 -8.77 -17.91 0.96
CA PHE A 121 -8.74 -16.61 0.30
C PHE A 121 -7.40 -15.90 0.56
N ASP A 122 -7.19 -14.77 -0.13
CA ASP A 122 -5.97 -13.99 0.06
C ASP A 122 -5.85 -13.46 1.52
N SER A 123 -4.70 -13.71 2.13
CA SER A 123 -4.37 -13.13 3.44
C SER A 123 -4.31 -11.59 3.37
N LYS A 124 -4.28 -10.95 4.53
CA LYS A 124 -4.08 -9.50 4.58
C LYS A 124 -2.70 -9.10 4.09
N ALA A 125 -1.66 -9.90 4.37
CA ALA A 125 -0.30 -9.65 3.91
C ALA A 125 -0.23 -9.69 2.39
N ARG A 126 -0.77 -10.76 1.78
CA ARG A 126 -0.81 -10.92 0.33
C ARG A 126 -1.60 -9.80 -0.35
N ARG A 127 -2.78 -9.45 0.17
CA ARG A 127 -3.56 -8.31 -0.36
C ARG A 127 -2.80 -7.00 -0.27
N SER A 128 -2.13 -6.73 0.86
CA SER A 128 -1.31 -5.51 1.01
C SER A 128 -0.22 -5.44 -0.05
N PHE A 129 0.46 -6.56 -0.33
CA PHE A 129 1.49 -6.63 -1.36
C PHE A 129 0.93 -6.37 -2.76
N ILE A 130 -0.14 -7.07 -3.14
CA ILE A 130 -0.77 -6.90 -4.46
C ILE A 130 -1.29 -5.46 -4.64
N TYR A 131 -1.87 -4.88 -3.60
CA TYR A 131 -2.40 -3.51 -3.66
C TYR A 131 -1.27 -2.47 -3.69
N ALA A 132 -0.16 -2.70 -2.98
CA ALA A 132 1.01 -1.84 -3.05
C ALA A 132 1.62 -1.82 -4.46
N GLN A 133 1.71 -2.97 -5.12
CA GLN A 133 2.18 -3.03 -6.51
C GLN A 133 1.28 -2.21 -7.47
N ARG A 134 -0.03 -2.18 -7.23
CA ARG A 134 -0.97 -1.39 -8.03
C ARG A 134 -0.89 0.11 -7.77
N LEU A 135 -0.54 0.50 -6.54
CA LEU A 135 -0.42 1.89 -6.14
C LEU A 135 0.90 2.52 -6.62
N GLY A 136 1.92 1.71 -6.91
CA GLY A 136 3.22 2.22 -7.32
C GLY A 136 3.82 3.18 -6.29
N ASN A 137 4.19 4.37 -6.71
CA ASN A 137 4.83 5.37 -5.85
C ASN A 137 3.89 6.00 -4.79
N MET A 138 2.58 5.75 -4.89
CA MET A 138 1.60 6.25 -3.91
C MET A 138 1.59 5.47 -2.59
N THR A 139 2.53 4.54 -2.40
CA THR A 139 2.73 3.75 -1.17
C THR A 139 4.21 3.39 -1.02
N PRO A 140 4.69 3.09 0.20
CA PRO A 140 6.06 2.58 0.37
C PRO A 140 6.32 1.36 -0.52
N LYS A 141 7.51 1.32 -1.14
CA LYS A 141 7.90 0.29 -2.12
C LYS A 141 7.71 -1.12 -1.52
N PRO A 142 6.81 -1.95 -2.10
CA PRO A 142 6.60 -3.30 -1.60
C PRO A 142 7.83 -4.18 -1.91
N VAL A 143 8.21 -5.01 -0.94
CA VAL A 143 9.30 -5.99 -1.09
C VAL A 143 8.71 -7.37 -1.33
N THR A 144 7.91 -7.87 -0.39
CA THR A 144 7.26 -9.18 -0.47
C THR A 144 6.20 -9.35 0.63
N TYR A 145 5.59 -10.52 0.68
CA TYR A 145 4.81 -11.01 1.83
C TYR A 145 5.24 -12.43 2.18
N ILE A 146 5.07 -12.81 3.44
CA ILE A 146 5.38 -14.14 3.95
C ILE A 146 4.15 -14.69 4.67
N GLU A 147 3.85 -15.94 4.41
CA GLU A 147 2.77 -16.69 5.03
C GLU A 147 3.34 -18.00 5.60
N THR A 148 3.13 -18.25 6.87
CA THR A 148 3.45 -19.52 7.50
C THR A 148 2.18 -20.31 7.73
N HIS A 149 2.23 -21.61 7.47
CA HIS A 149 1.09 -22.51 7.65
C HIS A 149 1.45 -23.61 8.64
N LYS A 150 0.50 -23.95 9.52
CA LYS A 150 0.59 -25.11 10.42
C LYS A 150 -0.64 -25.98 10.19
N GLN A 151 -0.41 -27.27 9.97
CA GLN A 151 -1.48 -28.22 9.65
C GLN A 151 -2.40 -27.74 8.50
N GLY A 152 -1.79 -27.19 7.45
CA GLY A 152 -2.50 -26.66 6.29
C GLY A 152 -3.26 -25.33 6.51
N LEU A 153 -3.29 -24.78 7.72
CA LEU A 153 -3.96 -23.53 8.03
C LEU A 153 -2.98 -22.37 8.16
N LEU A 154 -3.35 -21.19 7.67
CA LEU A 154 -2.54 -19.98 7.83
C LEU A 154 -2.32 -19.68 9.30
N TYR A 155 -1.05 -19.63 9.72
CA TYR A 155 -0.64 -19.40 11.10
C TYR A 155 -0.16 -17.97 11.34
N GLU A 156 0.74 -17.46 10.49
CA GLU A 156 1.24 -16.09 10.53
C GLU A 156 1.26 -15.49 9.14
N SER A 157 1.19 -14.18 9.05
CA SER A 157 1.33 -13.47 7.79
C SER A 157 1.99 -12.11 7.99
N TYR A 158 3.01 -11.84 7.18
CA TYR A 158 3.84 -10.65 7.21
C TYR A 158 3.82 -9.95 5.85
N TYR A 159 3.67 -8.64 5.84
CA TYR A 159 3.88 -7.80 4.67
C TYR A 159 5.14 -6.97 4.89
N ILE A 160 6.04 -6.97 3.91
CA ILE A 160 7.32 -6.30 3.96
C ILE A 160 7.35 -5.21 2.90
N SER A 161 7.69 -3.99 3.30
CA SER A 161 7.98 -2.86 2.42
C SER A 161 9.30 -2.21 2.79
N ARG A 162 9.82 -1.33 1.93
CA ARG A 162 10.86 -0.39 2.31
C ARG A 162 10.29 0.67 3.24
N LEU A 163 11.16 1.29 4.04
CA LEU A 163 10.80 2.48 4.78
C LEU A 163 10.34 3.57 3.81
N SER A 164 9.26 4.25 4.18
CA SER A 164 8.78 5.41 3.42
C SER A 164 9.82 6.55 3.47
N PRO A 165 10.04 7.27 2.37
CA PRO A 165 10.76 8.54 2.41
C PRO A 165 9.96 9.64 3.13
N CYS A 166 8.63 9.47 3.26
CA CYS A 166 7.78 10.41 3.98
C CYS A 166 8.00 10.28 5.49
N THR A 167 8.39 11.37 6.13
CA THR A 167 8.76 11.41 7.55
C THR A 167 7.60 11.77 8.47
N HIS A 168 6.52 12.32 7.91
CA HIS A 168 5.35 12.80 8.64
C HIS A 168 4.10 11.96 8.39
N VAL A 169 3.18 12.00 9.35
CA VAL A 169 1.82 11.46 9.22
C VAL A 169 0.84 12.62 9.15
N LEU A 170 -0.09 12.61 8.21
CA LEU A 170 -1.04 13.71 7.98
C LEU A 170 -1.86 14.07 9.24
N LYS A 171 -1.98 13.15 10.19
CA LYS A 171 -2.58 13.40 11.50
C LYS A 171 -1.85 14.46 12.32
N GLU A 172 -0.55 14.68 12.12
CA GLU A 172 0.24 15.70 12.81
C GLU A 172 -0.24 17.10 12.43
N VAL A 173 -0.48 17.32 11.13
CA VAL A 173 -1.01 18.60 10.60
C VAL A 173 -2.40 18.95 11.15
N ILE A 174 -3.19 17.94 11.55
CA ILE A 174 -4.48 18.19 12.21
C ILE A 174 -4.29 18.61 13.65
N LYS A 175 -3.40 17.94 14.38
CA LYS A 175 -3.18 18.19 15.81
C LYS A 175 -2.47 19.50 16.05
N ASP A 176 -1.55 19.86 15.17
CA ASP A 176 -0.81 21.11 15.23
C ASP A 176 -1.39 22.13 14.25
N THR A 177 -2.16 23.07 14.78
CA THR A 177 -2.75 24.17 13.99
C THR A 177 -1.71 25.16 13.48
N GLN A 178 -0.51 25.17 14.05
CA GLN A 178 0.62 26.01 13.64
C GLN A 178 1.60 25.27 12.72
N PHE A 179 1.26 24.05 12.27
CA PHE A 179 2.13 23.29 11.38
C PHE A 179 2.47 24.10 10.12
N PRO A 180 3.75 24.23 9.75
CA PRO A 180 4.17 25.04 8.61
C PRO A 180 3.45 24.65 7.32
N ASN A 181 3.01 25.64 6.56
CA ASN A 181 2.31 25.44 5.27
C ASN A 181 1.06 24.54 5.34
N ARG A 182 0.42 24.49 6.51
CA ARG A 182 -0.72 23.60 6.81
C ARG A 182 -1.78 23.57 5.70
N MET A 183 -2.25 24.72 5.24
CA MET A 183 -3.29 24.81 4.19
C MET A 183 -2.79 24.36 2.83
N GLN A 184 -1.52 24.59 2.52
CA GLN A 184 -0.90 24.10 1.28
C GLN A 184 -0.81 22.57 1.26
N ILE A 185 -0.48 21.95 2.41
CA ILE A 185 -0.47 20.49 2.58
C ILE A 185 -1.88 19.92 2.40
N PHE A 186 -2.93 20.55 2.97
CA PHE A 186 -4.31 20.10 2.77
C PHE A 186 -4.78 20.26 1.33
N ALA A 187 -4.41 21.34 0.65
CA ALA A 187 -4.71 21.51 -0.77
C ALA A 187 -4.00 20.43 -1.61
N ALA A 188 -2.73 20.15 -1.34
CA ALA A 188 -1.98 19.08 -2.00
C ALA A 188 -2.61 17.70 -1.72
N PHE A 189 -3.09 17.44 -0.52
CA PHE A 189 -3.83 16.22 -0.18
C PHE A 189 -5.15 16.09 -0.96
N GLY A 190 -5.85 17.21 -1.19
CA GLY A 190 -7.03 17.24 -2.06
C GLY A 190 -6.70 16.82 -3.49
N ARG A 191 -5.62 17.35 -4.07
CA ARG A 191 -5.12 16.97 -5.40
C ARG A 191 -4.68 15.52 -5.48
N PHE A 192 -3.92 15.04 -4.49
CA PHE A 192 -3.53 13.64 -4.39
C PHE A 192 -4.74 12.69 -4.34
N SER A 193 -5.77 13.05 -3.57
CA SER A 193 -7.01 12.28 -3.51
C SER A 193 -7.75 12.27 -4.85
N ALA A 194 -7.69 13.37 -5.61
CA ALA A 194 -8.24 13.44 -6.95
C ALA A 194 -7.55 12.47 -7.92
N GLN A 195 -6.22 12.40 -7.89
CA GLN A 195 -5.43 11.46 -8.71
C GLN A 195 -5.79 9.99 -8.39
N LEU A 196 -5.92 9.63 -7.11
CA LEU A 196 -6.37 8.29 -6.71
C LEU A 196 -7.75 7.95 -7.27
N HIS A 197 -8.69 8.88 -7.11
CA HIS A 197 -10.07 8.68 -7.54
C HIS A 197 -10.22 8.65 -9.06
N GLU A 198 -9.39 9.37 -9.78
CA GLU A 198 -9.35 9.35 -11.24
C GLU A 198 -8.90 8.00 -11.78
N GLN A 199 -7.93 7.38 -11.12
CA GLN A 199 -7.49 6.00 -11.39
C GLN A 199 -8.50 4.93 -10.91
N GLY A 200 -9.66 5.34 -10.41
CA GLY A 200 -10.66 4.42 -9.87
C GLY A 200 -10.24 3.74 -8.57
N ILE A 201 -9.32 4.33 -7.82
CA ILE A 201 -8.81 3.79 -6.56
C ILE A 201 -9.48 4.48 -5.38
N LEU A 202 -10.00 3.70 -4.43
CA LEU A 202 -10.66 4.21 -3.23
C LEU A 202 -10.11 3.51 -1.99
N HIS A 203 -9.62 4.27 -1.05
CA HIS A 203 -9.19 3.75 0.25
C HIS A 203 -10.38 3.73 1.21
N ALA A 204 -10.94 2.55 1.50
CA ALA A 204 -12.15 2.45 2.33
C ALA A 204 -11.90 2.74 3.83
N ASP A 205 -10.65 2.90 4.25
CA ASP A 205 -10.25 3.35 5.59
C ASP A 205 -9.38 4.62 5.51
N TYR A 206 -9.86 5.62 4.76
CA TYR A 206 -9.13 6.83 4.41
C TYR A 206 -9.08 7.79 5.60
N SER A 207 -8.27 7.43 6.59
CA SER A 207 -8.03 8.22 7.80
C SER A 207 -6.67 8.90 7.74
N MET A 208 -6.52 9.99 8.45
CA MET A 208 -5.28 10.79 8.47
C MET A 208 -4.07 10.04 9.05
N GLY A 209 -4.29 8.99 9.83
CA GLY A 209 -3.24 8.09 10.32
C GLY A 209 -2.71 7.11 9.26
N ASN A 210 -3.41 6.96 8.14
CA ASN A 210 -3.06 6.07 7.03
C ASN A 210 -2.43 6.82 5.84
N VAL A 211 -2.13 8.11 6.01
CA VAL A 211 -1.52 8.97 4.99
C VAL A 211 -0.21 9.50 5.53
N LEU A 212 0.89 9.06 4.93
CA LEU A 212 2.21 9.61 5.16
C LEU A 212 2.44 10.77 4.19
N PHE A 213 3.26 11.73 4.57
CA PHE A 213 3.63 12.81 3.66
C PHE A 213 5.03 13.35 3.95
N GLU A 214 5.60 13.97 2.92
CA GLU A 214 6.82 14.76 3.00
C GLU A 214 6.54 16.16 2.48
N PRO A 215 6.79 17.23 3.26
CA PRO A 215 6.64 18.59 2.81
C PRO A 215 7.56 18.91 1.62
N THR A 216 7.03 19.63 0.64
CA THR A 216 7.80 20.10 -0.53
C THR A 216 7.53 21.59 -0.77
N GLN A 217 8.30 22.22 -1.64
CA GLN A 217 8.07 23.62 -2.03
C GLN A 217 6.69 23.83 -2.68
N GLN A 218 6.11 22.78 -3.29
CA GLN A 218 4.81 22.84 -3.98
C GLN A 218 3.64 22.31 -3.13
N GLY A 219 3.90 22.02 -1.83
CA GLY A 219 2.92 21.51 -0.89
C GLY A 219 3.40 20.26 -0.17
N ALA A 220 3.08 19.07 -0.65
CA ALA A 220 3.55 17.80 -0.10
C ALA A 220 3.41 16.65 -1.09
N GLU A 221 4.28 15.65 -0.93
CA GLU A 221 4.16 14.32 -1.52
C GLU A 221 3.50 13.36 -0.53
N PHE A 222 2.74 12.38 -1.02
CA PHE A 222 1.95 11.51 -0.14
C PHE A 222 2.16 10.05 -0.47
N GLN A 223 2.14 9.23 0.59
CA GLN A 223 2.07 7.78 0.49
C GLN A 223 0.98 7.22 1.40
N LEU A 224 0.28 6.19 0.91
CA LEU A 224 -0.76 5.50 1.65
C LEU A 224 -0.22 4.26 2.35
N VAL A 225 -0.67 4.04 3.58
CA VAL A 225 -0.40 2.82 4.35
C VAL A 225 -1.72 2.16 4.77
N ASP A 226 -1.63 0.95 5.32
CA ASP A 226 -2.78 0.11 5.69
C ASP A 226 -3.73 -0.23 4.53
N LEU A 227 -3.17 -0.80 3.49
CA LEU A 227 -3.79 -1.02 2.18
C LEU A 227 -4.90 -2.09 2.16
N ASN A 228 -5.16 -2.79 3.26
CA ASN A 228 -6.10 -3.93 3.29
C ASN A 228 -7.52 -3.64 2.84
N ARG A 229 -7.93 -2.37 2.90
CA ARG A 229 -9.28 -1.91 2.55
C ARG A 229 -9.31 -1.08 1.27
N MET A 230 -8.31 -1.25 0.40
CA MET A 230 -8.32 -0.62 -0.92
C MET A 230 -9.38 -1.24 -1.83
N ARG A 231 -9.97 -0.43 -2.69
CA ARG A 231 -10.89 -0.84 -3.76
C ARG A 231 -10.41 -0.24 -5.07
N PHE A 232 -10.28 -1.08 -6.09
CA PHE A 232 -9.80 -0.72 -7.42
C PHE A 232 -10.92 -0.87 -8.46
N GLY A 233 -10.77 -0.25 -9.62
CA GLY A 233 -11.74 -0.31 -10.72
C GLY A 233 -13.08 0.35 -10.37
N GLN A 234 -13.05 1.37 -9.50
CA GLN A 234 -14.25 2.03 -9.03
C GLN A 234 -14.60 3.22 -9.94
N ARG A 235 -15.87 3.30 -10.35
CA ARG A 235 -16.39 4.55 -10.91
C ARG A 235 -16.67 5.52 -9.76
N ILE A 236 -15.86 6.58 -9.68
CA ILE A 236 -15.92 7.56 -8.58
C ILE A 236 -16.40 8.90 -9.11
N ASN A 237 -17.67 9.20 -8.84
CA ASN A 237 -18.28 10.51 -9.11
C ASN A 237 -18.02 11.49 -7.94
N CYS A 238 -18.42 12.75 -8.11
CA CYS A 238 -18.26 13.81 -7.11
C CYS A 238 -18.73 13.37 -5.71
N ARG A 239 -19.97 12.90 -5.59
CA ARG A 239 -20.55 12.49 -4.29
C ARG A 239 -19.81 11.36 -3.62
N LYS A 240 -19.37 10.33 -4.38
CA LYS A 240 -18.61 9.18 -3.86
C LYS A 240 -17.21 9.61 -3.46
N GLY A 241 -16.56 10.47 -4.24
CA GLY A 241 -15.24 11.00 -3.93
C GLY A 241 -15.25 11.87 -2.68
N CYS A 242 -16.17 12.84 -2.58
CA CYS A 242 -16.34 13.66 -1.38
C CYS A 242 -16.62 12.81 -0.13
N ARG A 243 -17.41 11.71 -0.27
CA ARG A 243 -17.68 10.78 0.84
C ARG A 243 -16.42 10.09 1.36
N ASN A 244 -15.38 9.95 0.57
CA ASN A 244 -14.15 9.32 1.02
C ASN A 244 -13.44 10.15 2.10
N PHE A 245 -13.72 11.46 2.18
CA PHE A 245 -13.21 12.35 3.22
C PHE A 245 -13.97 12.27 4.56
N GLU A 246 -14.99 11.44 4.68
CA GLU A 246 -15.82 11.31 5.90
C GLU A 246 -14.99 11.02 7.18
N ARG A 247 -13.84 10.36 7.03
CA ARG A 247 -12.95 10.00 8.15
C ARG A 247 -11.86 11.04 8.43
N ILE A 248 -11.81 12.10 7.65
CA ILE A 248 -10.90 13.21 7.85
C ILE A 248 -11.51 14.11 8.93
N ASP A 249 -10.93 14.10 10.12
CA ASP A 249 -11.42 14.85 11.28
C ASP A 249 -10.52 16.05 11.54
N THR A 250 -10.86 17.17 10.92
CA THR A 250 -10.15 18.45 11.06
C THR A 250 -11.16 19.62 11.08
N ASP A 251 -10.71 20.86 11.19
CA ASP A 251 -11.56 22.05 11.15
C ASP A 251 -12.25 22.26 9.79
N CYS A 252 -13.22 23.17 9.75
CA CYS A 252 -14.01 23.42 8.55
C CYS A 252 -13.20 24.10 7.44
N GLU A 253 -12.20 24.91 7.79
CA GLU A 253 -11.33 25.60 6.84
C GLU A 253 -10.45 24.58 6.10
N ALA A 254 -9.79 23.69 6.83
CA ALA A 254 -9.00 22.62 6.26
C ALA A 254 -9.82 21.68 5.37
N LEU A 255 -11.03 21.29 5.80
CA LEU A 255 -11.93 20.46 5.00
C LEU A 255 -12.38 21.19 3.70
N SER A 256 -12.66 22.48 3.79
CA SER A 256 -13.03 23.30 2.63
C SER A 256 -11.86 23.42 1.66
N THR A 257 -10.63 23.59 2.17
CA THR A 257 -9.41 23.64 1.36
C THR A 257 -9.17 22.31 0.62
N ILE A 258 -9.30 21.17 1.31
CA ILE A 258 -9.22 19.83 0.70
C ILE A 258 -10.28 19.69 -0.39
N ALA A 259 -11.53 20.05 -0.09
CA ALA A 259 -12.65 19.88 -1.00
C ALA A 259 -12.54 20.75 -2.27
N ARG A 260 -12.08 22.01 -2.14
CA ARG A 260 -11.83 22.91 -3.29
C ARG A 260 -10.72 22.37 -4.18
N ALA A 261 -9.57 22.03 -3.61
CA ALA A 261 -8.44 21.48 -4.36
C ALA A 261 -8.80 20.15 -5.06
N TYR A 262 -9.60 19.32 -4.40
CA TYR A 262 -10.15 18.10 -4.98
C TYR A 262 -11.07 18.40 -6.16
N ALA A 263 -12.00 19.37 -6.01
CA ALA A 263 -12.95 19.77 -7.03
C ALA A 263 -12.24 20.32 -8.27
N GLN A 264 -11.30 21.24 -8.08
CA GLN A 264 -10.48 21.81 -9.15
C GLN A 264 -9.77 20.72 -9.96
N ALA A 265 -9.09 19.80 -9.28
CA ALA A 265 -8.36 18.71 -9.92
C ALA A 265 -9.27 17.71 -10.67
N ARG A 266 -10.55 17.61 -10.29
CA ARG A 266 -11.54 16.70 -10.89
C ARG A 266 -12.50 17.39 -11.85
N GLY A 267 -12.40 18.71 -12.05
CA GLY A 267 -13.33 19.49 -12.86
C GLY A 267 -14.76 19.51 -12.28
N TYR A 268 -14.91 19.45 -10.96
CA TYR A 268 -16.20 19.53 -10.27
C TYR A 268 -16.48 20.95 -9.79
N ASN A 269 -17.74 21.24 -9.47
CA ASN A 269 -18.11 22.50 -8.82
C ASN A 269 -17.57 22.52 -7.38
N GLU A 270 -16.81 23.56 -7.04
CA GLU A 270 -16.14 23.71 -5.75
C GLU A 270 -17.13 23.81 -4.59
N GLU A 271 -18.14 24.66 -4.74
CA GLU A 271 -19.16 24.90 -3.72
C GLU A 271 -19.96 23.64 -3.41
N GLU A 272 -20.27 22.83 -4.42
CA GLU A 272 -20.92 21.55 -4.24
C GLU A 272 -20.04 20.58 -3.46
N CYS A 273 -18.76 20.46 -3.81
CA CYS A 273 -17.81 19.58 -3.10
C CYS A 273 -17.63 20.01 -1.65
N VAL A 274 -17.46 21.30 -1.36
CA VAL A 274 -17.35 21.84 0.00
C VAL A 274 -18.60 21.51 0.80
N ARG A 275 -19.80 21.79 0.25
CA ARG A 275 -21.07 21.47 0.91
C ARG A 275 -21.20 19.98 1.22
N LEU A 276 -20.82 19.10 0.28
CA LEU A 276 -20.88 17.65 0.47
C LEU A 276 -19.94 17.20 1.60
N VAL A 277 -18.70 17.67 1.63
CA VAL A 277 -17.70 17.28 2.64
C VAL A 277 -18.10 17.77 4.02
N LEU A 278 -18.51 19.05 4.16
CA LEU A 278 -18.94 19.61 5.44
C LEU A 278 -20.22 18.94 5.97
N LYS A 279 -21.19 18.63 5.09
CA LYS A 279 -22.41 17.89 5.49
C LYS A 279 -22.10 16.51 6.11
N MET A 280 -21.04 15.84 5.64
CA MET A 280 -20.66 14.53 6.18
C MET A 280 -20.04 14.66 7.57
N ARG A 281 -19.22 15.69 7.82
CA ARG A 281 -18.71 16.00 9.15
C ARG A 281 -19.85 16.22 10.15
N TRP A 282 -20.84 17.03 9.81
CA TRP A 282 -21.99 17.30 10.67
C TRP A 282 -22.77 16.04 11.06
N ARG A 283 -22.92 15.08 10.18
CA ARG A 283 -23.57 13.81 10.45
C ARG A 283 -22.80 12.92 11.42
N LYS A 284 -21.47 13.02 11.40
CA LYS A 284 -20.61 12.23 12.29
C LYS A 284 -20.66 12.75 13.74
N HIS A 285 -20.77 14.06 13.93
CA HIS A 285 -20.81 14.68 15.26
C HIS A 285 -22.20 14.68 15.90
N LYS A 286 -23.25 14.27 15.15
CA LYS A 286 -24.61 14.09 15.69
C LYS A 286 -24.91 12.68 16.16
N LYS A 287 -24.01 11.72 15.95
CA LYS A 287 -24.09 10.35 16.48
C LYS A 287 -23.15 10.17 17.67
#